data_e258665410c06fc8d4ecb3ba6768a0b6
#
_entry.id   e258665410c06fc8d4ecb3ba6768a0b6
#
_cell.length_a   1.000
_cell.length_b   1.000
_cell.length_c   1.000
_cell.angle_alpha   90.00
_cell.angle_beta   90.00
_cell.angle_gamma   90.00
#
_symmetry.space_group_name_H-M   'P 1'
#
loop_
_entity.id
_entity.type
_entity.pdbx_description
1 polymer ?
#
loop_
_entity_poly.entity_id
_entity_poly.type
_entity_poly.pdbx_seq_one_letter_code
_entity_poly.pdbx_strand_id
1 'polypeptide(L)'
;GSILVVAFMIGPPITAYLLTNKLKEMIALSLLIGAVASVIGYNMAILFDVSIAGSIAIIIGVLFIIVLIISPKSGLISTIKRKRNQKLEFSVKILLIHIANHMNTPQETDECGVDTLEYHLRWEKMFLNKVLEKAMENKLVYIENRIFKLSDKGKEYLI
;
A
#
# COMPACT_ATOMS: atom_id res chain seq x y z
N GLY A 1 1.56 -15.79 35.43
CA GLY A 1 1.71 -14.59 35.77
C GLY A 1 2.33 -13.47 34.95
N SER A 2 3.65 -13.32 34.96
CA SER A 2 4.34 -12.16 34.33
C SER A 2 4.10 -12.02 32.81
N ILE A 3 4.04 -13.12 32.10
CA ILE A 3 3.78 -13.15 30.64
C ILE A 3 2.41 -12.51 30.32
N LEU A 4 1.38 -12.84 31.09
CA LEU A 4 0.03 -12.28 30.89
C LEU A 4 0.02 -10.76 31.11
N VAL A 5 0.70 -10.29 32.15
CA VAL A 5 0.77 -8.85 32.46
C VAL A 5 1.43 -8.09 31.31
N VAL A 6 2.54 -8.59 30.81
CA VAL A 6 3.24 -7.97 29.68
C VAL A 6 2.39 -8.00 28.39
N ALA A 7 1.73 -9.13 28.12
CA ALA A 7 0.87 -9.28 26.95
C ALA A 7 -0.31 -8.27 26.99
N PHE A 8 -0.95 -8.08 28.15
CA PHE A 8 -2.04 -7.11 28.31
C PHE A 8 -1.57 -5.66 28.30
N MET A 9 -0.38 -5.38 28.82
CA MET A 9 0.13 -4.01 28.87
C MET A 9 0.55 -3.49 27.50
N ILE A 10 1.01 -4.37 26.61
CA ILE A 10 1.55 -3.98 25.31
C ILE A 10 0.59 -4.34 24.16
N GLY A 11 0.02 -5.54 24.15
CA GLY A 11 -0.72 -6.08 23.02
C GLY A 11 -1.95 -5.28 22.60
N PRO A 12 -2.96 -5.10 23.47
CA PRO A 12 -4.15 -4.35 23.14
C PRO A 12 -3.90 -2.88 22.75
N PRO A 13 -3.05 -2.09 23.48
CA PRO A 13 -2.74 -0.72 23.08
C PRO A 13 -2.05 -0.61 21.72
N ILE A 14 -1.08 -1.47 21.45
CA ILE A 14 -0.37 -1.48 20.15
C ILE A 14 -1.32 -1.84 18.99
N THR A 15 -2.23 -2.81 19.24
CA THR A 15 -3.24 -3.20 18.26
C THR A 15 -4.21 -2.05 17.97
N ALA A 16 -4.66 -1.35 19.01
CA ALA A 16 -5.51 -0.17 18.89
C ALA A 16 -4.81 0.99 18.15
N TYR A 17 -3.53 1.20 18.41
CA TYR A 17 -2.71 2.21 17.71
C TYR A 17 -2.63 1.98 16.20
N LEU A 18 -2.61 0.74 15.76
CA LEU A 18 -2.64 0.41 14.33
C LEU A 18 -3.97 0.79 13.65
N LEU A 19 -5.07 0.86 14.41
CA LEU A 19 -6.41 1.10 13.88
C LEU A 19 -6.80 2.58 13.88
N THR A 20 -6.36 3.38 14.88
CA THR A 20 -6.79 4.77 15.02
C THR A 20 -5.64 5.70 15.40
N ASN A 21 -5.85 7.02 15.10
CA ASN A 21 -4.94 8.11 15.47
C ASN A 21 -5.43 8.92 16.68
N LYS A 22 -6.67 8.71 17.10
CA LYS A 22 -7.29 9.51 18.16
C LYS A 22 -7.13 8.80 19.48
N LEU A 23 -6.51 9.47 20.45
CA LEU A 23 -6.22 8.92 21.76
C LEU A 23 -7.46 8.31 22.46
N LYS A 24 -8.60 8.99 22.40
CA LYS A 24 -9.84 8.49 23.02
C LYS A 24 -10.31 7.18 22.41
N GLU A 25 -10.31 7.10 21.08
CA GLU A 25 -10.66 5.89 20.34
C GLU A 25 -9.66 4.76 20.59
N MET A 26 -8.37 5.09 20.70
CA MET A 26 -7.31 4.13 20.98
C MET A 26 -7.49 3.47 22.37
N ILE A 27 -7.82 4.26 23.38
CA ILE A 27 -8.10 3.73 24.74
C ILE A 27 -9.33 2.82 24.71
N ALA A 28 -10.43 3.26 24.11
CA ALA A 28 -11.65 2.48 24.03
C ALA A 28 -11.44 1.16 23.27
N LEU A 29 -10.74 1.20 22.12
CA LEU A 29 -10.40 0.01 21.35
C LEU A 29 -9.46 -0.92 22.11
N SER A 30 -8.48 -0.39 22.82
CA SER A 30 -7.55 -1.19 23.63
C SER A 30 -8.31 -1.98 24.71
N LEU A 31 -9.23 -1.34 25.42
CA LEU A 31 -10.08 -1.99 26.43
C LEU A 31 -10.96 -3.07 25.79
N LEU A 32 -11.56 -2.78 24.65
CA LEU A 32 -12.41 -3.73 23.93
C LEU A 32 -11.61 -4.95 23.45
N ILE A 33 -10.44 -4.73 22.84
CA ILE A 33 -9.55 -5.81 22.38
C ILE A 33 -9.11 -6.68 23.55
N GLY A 34 -8.73 -6.07 24.69
CA GLY A 34 -8.34 -6.78 25.89
C GLY A 34 -9.49 -7.62 26.46
N ALA A 35 -10.70 -7.08 26.52
CA ALA A 35 -11.90 -7.80 26.99
C ALA A 35 -12.23 -9.00 26.07
N VAL A 36 -12.26 -8.78 24.74
CA VAL A 36 -12.52 -9.84 23.77
C VAL A 36 -11.46 -10.94 23.85
N ALA A 37 -10.17 -10.56 23.92
CA ALA A 37 -9.07 -11.51 24.04
C ALA A 37 -9.17 -12.35 25.33
N SER A 38 -9.60 -11.75 26.44
CA SER A 38 -9.80 -12.45 27.73
C SER A 38 -10.90 -13.49 27.63
N VAL A 39 -12.07 -13.12 27.07
CA VAL A 39 -13.20 -14.04 26.92
C VAL A 39 -12.86 -15.20 26.00
N ILE A 40 -12.27 -14.93 24.83
CA ILE A 40 -11.91 -15.98 23.88
C ILE A 40 -10.79 -16.86 24.45
N GLY A 41 -9.75 -16.25 25.01
CA GLY A 41 -8.61 -16.97 25.56
C GLY A 41 -8.97 -17.87 26.75
N TYR A 42 -9.89 -17.42 27.60
CA TYR A 42 -10.43 -18.21 28.71
C TYR A 42 -11.19 -19.44 28.21
N ASN A 43 -12.11 -19.26 27.25
CA ASN A 43 -12.87 -20.39 26.68
C ASN A 43 -11.94 -21.39 25.96
N MET A 44 -10.94 -20.90 25.23
CA MET A 44 -9.94 -21.77 24.58
C MET A 44 -9.10 -22.54 25.59
N ALA A 45 -8.73 -21.91 26.72
CA ALA A 45 -8.00 -22.58 27.78
C ALA A 45 -8.78 -23.77 28.37
N ILE A 46 -10.08 -23.60 28.56
CA ILE A 46 -10.96 -24.69 29.07
C ILE A 46 -11.09 -25.80 28.03
N LEU A 47 -11.30 -25.47 26.75
CA LEU A 47 -11.49 -26.45 25.69
C LEU A 47 -10.25 -27.33 25.44
N PHE A 48 -9.07 -26.74 25.54
CA PHE A 48 -7.80 -27.44 25.25
C PHE A 48 -7.04 -27.88 26.51
N ASP A 49 -7.62 -27.64 27.70
CA ASP A 49 -7.01 -27.94 29.01
C ASP A 49 -5.58 -27.39 29.14
N VAL A 50 -5.40 -26.11 28.75
CA VAL A 50 -4.11 -25.42 28.76
C VAL A 50 -4.11 -24.22 29.70
N SER A 51 -2.93 -23.63 29.93
CA SER A 51 -2.77 -22.45 30.78
C SER A 51 -3.63 -21.26 30.28
N ILE A 52 -4.49 -20.73 31.13
CA ILE A 52 -5.34 -19.56 30.86
C ILE A 52 -4.48 -18.35 30.44
N ALA A 53 -3.37 -18.12 31.14
CA ALA A 53 -2.46 -17.01 30.85
C ALA A 53 -1.81 -17.15 29.46
N GLY A 54 -1.41 -18.37 29.10
CA GLY A 54 -0.83 -18.67 27.79
C GLY A 54 -1.85 -18.50 26.66
N SER A 55 -3.07 -19.03 26.83
CA SER A 55 -4.14 -18.90 25.85
C SER A 55 -4.50 -17.45 25.58
N ILE A 56 -4.69 -16.63 26.60
CA ILE A 56 -5.00 -15.22 26.45
C ILE A 56 -3.85 -14.49 25.71
N ALA A 57 -2.60 -14.76 26.08
CA ALA A 57 -1.44 -14.15 25.41
C ALA A 57 -1.36 -14.51 23.92
N ILE A 58 -1.65 -15.78 23.57
CA ILE A 58 -1.73 -16.23 22.17
C ILE A 58 -2.84 -15.52 21.42
N ILE A 59 -4.04 -15.39 22.00
CA ILE A 59 -5.17 -14.69 21.36
C ILE A 59 -4.84 -13.22 21.12
N ILE A 60 -4.21 -12.53 22.08
CA ILE A 60 -3.74 -11.15 21.89
C ILE A 60 -2.76 -11.07 20.72
N GLY A 61 -1.80 -12.00 20.63
CA GLY A 61 -0.83 -12.07 19.54
C GLY A 61 -1.48 -12.32 18.18
N VAL A 62 -2.46 -13.22 18.10
CA VAL A 62 -3.21 -13.51 16.87
C VAL A 62 -4.02 -12.27 16.44
N LEU A 63 -4.73 -11.62 17.35
CA LEU A 63 -5.47 -10.39 17.06
C LEU A 63 -4.54 -9.28 16.55
N PHE A 64 -3.37 -9.13 17.17
CA PHE A 64 -2.37 -8.17 16.71
C PHE A 64 -1.92 -8.46 15.27
N ILE A 65 -1.59 -9.71 14.93
CA ILE A 65 -1.17 -10.10 13.59
C ILE A 65 -2.29 -9.83 12.56
N ILE A 66 -3.53 -10.19 12.88
CA ILE A 66 -4.68 -9.94 12.01
C ILE A 66 -4.81 -8.44 11.73
N VAL A 67 -4.79 -7.62 12.78
CA VAL A 67 -4.89 -6.17 12.65
C VAL A 67 -3.68 -5.58 11.91
N LEU A 68 -2.48 -6.09 12.15
CA LEU A 68 -1.27 -5.66 11.43
C LEU A 68 -1.38 -5.88 9.91
N ILE A 69 -1.99 -6.98 9.50
CA ILE A 69 -2.19 -7.27 8.07
C ILE A 69 -3.27 -6.37 7.47
N ILE A 70 -4.41 -6.25 8.15
CA ILE A 70 -5.62 -5.60 7.62
C ILE A 70 -5.61 -4.08 7.81
N SER A 71 -4.87 -3.55 8.79
CA SER A 71 -4.90 -2.13 9.14
C SER A 71 -4.77 -1.21 7.92
N PRO A 72 -5.72 -0.27 7.74
CA PRO A 72 -5.70 0.66 6.61
C PRO A 72 -4.57 1.69 6.70
N LYS A 73 -4.07 1.96 7.91
CA LYS A 73 -3.08 3.01 8.18
C LYS A 73 -1.65 2.52 8.09
N SER A 74 -1.34 1.43 8.78
CA SER A 74 0.03 0.90 8.93
C SER A 74 0.13 -0.57 8.54
N GLY A 75 -0.94 -1.13 7.99
CA GLY A 75 -1.01 -2.50 7.55
C GLY A 75 -0.02 -2.77 6.41
N LEU A 76 0.53 -3.97 6.40
CA LEU A 76 1.46 -4.41 5.36
C LEU A 76 0.84 -4.25 3.97
N ILE A 77 -0.44 -4.61 3.81
CA ILE A 77 -1.15 -4.52 2.53
C ILE A 77 -1.29 -3.06 2.08
N SER A 78 -1.67 -2.15 2.97
CA SER A 78 -1.85 -0.73 2.63
C SER A 78 -0.52 -0.06 2.28
N THR A 79 0.56 -0.42 2.99
CA THR A 79 1.90 0.09 2.73
C THR A 79 2.44 -0.39 1.38
N ILE A 80 2.26 -1.68 1.06
CA ILE A 80 2.67 -2.25 -0.24
C ILE A 80 1.88 -1.61 -1.38
N LYS A 81 0.55 -1.48 -1.23
CA LYS A 81 -0.31 -0.84 -2.23
C LYS A 81 0.08 0.62 -2.46
N ARG A 82 0.35 1.37 -1.37
CA ARG A 82 0.80 2.77 -1.45
C ARG A 82 2.14 2.91 -2.16
N LYS A 83 3.14 2.09 -1.79
CA LYS A 83 4.46 2.07 -2.46
C LYS A 83 4.33 1.74 -3.95
N ARG A 84 3.47 0.77 -4.30
CA ARG A 84 3.23 0.40 -5.70
C ARG A 84 2.56 1.53 -6.49
N ASN A 85 1.58 2.22 -5.91
CA ASN A 85 0.96 3.38 -6.55
C ASN A 85 1.94 4.54 -6.71
N GLN A 86 2.73 4.84 -5.67
CA GLN A 86 3.77 5.88 -5.76
C GLN A 86 4.80 5.58 -6.85
N LYS A 87 5.26 4.31 -6.95
CA LYS A 87 6.15 3.88 -8.02
C LYS A 87 5.51 4.10 -9.39
N LEU A 88 4.23 3.74 -9.54
CA LEU A 88 3.50 3.92 -10.80
C LEU A 88 3.37 5.41 -11.18
N GLU A 89 2.97 6.28 -10.25
CA GLU A 89 2.86 7.72 -10.48
C GLU A 89 4.21 8.37 -10.81
N PHE A 90 5.26 7.96 -10.12
CA PHE A 90 6.61 8.41 -10.43
C PHE A 90 7.05 7.97 -11.83
N SER A 91 6.73 6.74 -12.23
CA SER A 91 7.03 6.24 -13.57
C SER A 91 6.21 6.95 -14.65
N VAL A 92 4.97 7.34 -14.37
CA VAL A 92 4.19 8.22 -15.26
C VAL A 92 4.91 9.55 -15.47
N LYS A 93 5.41 10.18 -14.40
CA LYS A 93 6.18 11.43 -14.54
C LYS A 93 7.44 11.25 -15.39
N ILE A 94 8.19 10.17 -15.20
CA ILE A 94 9.37 9.87 -16.03
C ILE A 94 8.97 9.71 -17.50
N LEU A 95 7.87 8.98 -17.78
CA LEU A 95 7.35 8.83 -19.14
C LEU A 95 7.00 10.18 -19.77
N LEU A 96 6.30 11.04 -19.04
CA LEU A 96 5.94 12.37 -19.53
C LEU A 96 7.18 13.24 -19.81
N ILE A 97 8.18 13.21 -18.94
CA ILE A 97 9.45 13.93 -19.13
C ILE A 97 10.19 13.40 -20.38
N HIS A 98 10.24 12.08 -20.56
CA HIS A 98 10.85 11.47 -21.73
C HIS A 98 10.17 11.95 -23.01
N ILE A 99 8.84 11.86 -23.10
CA ILE A 99 8.06 12.36 -24.24
C ILE A 99 8.27 13.86 -24.45
N ALA A 100 8.25 14.68 -23.37
CA ALA A 100 8.46 16.11 -23.45
C ALA A 100 9.82 16.49 -24.04
N ASN A 101 10.87 15.77 -23.66
CA ASN A 101 12.23 16.04 -24.12
C ASN A 101 12.45 15.69 -25.61
N HIS A 102 11.72 14.69 -26.11
CA HIS A 102 11.89 14.21 -27.50
C HIS A 102 10.79 14.73 -28.44
N MET A 103 9.73 15.35 -27.93
CA MET A 103 8.65 15.94 -28.73
C MET A 103 9.17 17.08 -29.61
N ASN A 104 8.77 17.09 -30.88
CA ASN A 104 9.22 18.04 -31.92
C ASN A 104 10.74 17.98 -32.22
N THR A 105 11.42 16.89 -31.90
CA THR A 105 12.81 16.64 -32.29
C THR A 105 12.87 15.66 -33.46
N PRO A 106 13.98 15.62 -34.23
CA PRO A 106 14.16 14.63 -35.28
C PRO A 106 14.09 13.16 -34.81
N GLN A 107 14.25 12.94 -33.51
CA GLN A 107 14.25 11.62 -32.86
C GLN A 107 12.89 11.23 -32.28
N GLU A 108 11.87 12.08 -32.39
CA GLU A 108 10.54 11.86 -31.83
C GLU A 108 9.93 10.51 -32.22
N THR A 109 10.07 10.13 -33.52
CA THR A 109 9.51 8.89 -34.04
C THR A 109 10.19 7.65 -33.46
N ASP A 110 11.49 7.74 -33.19
CA ASP A 110 12.28 6.64 -32.64
C ASP A 110 12.11 6.53 -31.12
N GLU A 111 12.22 7.64 -30.40
CA GLU A 111 12.18 7.69 -28.93
C GLU A 111 10.76 7.60 -28.33
N CYS A 112 9.74 8.11 -29.04
CA CYS A 112 8.35 8.13 -28.55
C CYS A 112 7.42 7.19 -29.32
N GLY A 113 7.95 6.34 -30.19
CA GLY A 113 7.18 5.37 -30.96
C GLY A 113 6.53 4.29 -30.08
N VAL A 114 5.35 3.82 -30.48
CA VAL A 114 4.61 2.76 -29.75
C VAL A 114 5.43 1.48 -29.65
N ASP A 115 6.25 1.17 -30.67
CA ASP A 115 7.02 -0.07 -30.74
C ASP A 115 8.43 0.08 -30.14
N THR A 116 8.95 1.30 -30.01
CA THR A 116 10.35 1.59 -29.63
C THR A 116 10.49 2.07 -28.18
N LEU A 117 9.43 2.62 -27.61
CA LEU A 117 9.41 3.19 -26.27
C LEU A 117 9.86 2.20 -25.17
N GLU A 118 9.53 0.91 -25.32
CA GLU A 118 9.95 -0.16 -24.41
C GLU A 118 11.48 -0.27 -24.34
N TYR A 119 12.15 -0.14 -25.47
CA TYR A 119 13.58 -0.27 -25.60
C TYR A 119 14.32 0.91 -24.95
N HIS A 120 13.83 2.12 -25.16
CA HIS A 120 14.45 3.35 -24.65
C HIS A 120 14.29 3.51 -23.14
N LEU A 121 13.11 3.21 -22.60
CA LEU A 121 12.86 3.28 -21.14
C LEU A 121 13.43 2.09 -20.36
N ARG A 122 13.82 0.99 -21.04
CA ARG A 122 14.33 -0.25 -20.42
C ARG A 122 13.39 -0.80 -19.31
N TRP A 123 12.10 -0.61 -19.48
CA TRP A 123 11.11 -1.14 -18.57
C TRP A 123 10.58 -2.48 -19.09
N GLU A 124 10.22 -3.35 -18.15
CA GLU A 124 9.53 -4.58 -18.50
C GLU A 124 8.19 -4.25 -19.19
N LYS A 125 7.88 -4.91 -20.30
CA LYS A 125 6.69 -4.67 -21.13
C LYS A 125 5.39 -4.59 -20.34
N MET A 126 5.21 -5.50 -19.38
CA MET A 126 4.02 -5.53 -18.52
C MET A 126 3.94 -4.30 -17.61
N PHE A 127 5.06 -3.78 -17.16
CA PHE A 127 5.11 -2.56 -16.35
C PHE A 127 4.89 -1.31 -17.19
N LEU A 128 5.51 -1.22 -18.36
CA LEU A 128 5.31 -0.12 -19.31
C LEU A 128 3.84 0.00 -19.70
N ASN A 129 3.17 -1.11 -20.03
CA ASN A 129 1.73 -1.09 -20.37
C ASN A 129 0.88 -0.51 -19.24
N LYS A 130 1.16 -0.85 -17.98
CA LYS A 130 0.45 -0.27 -16.81
C LYS A 130 0.70 1.22 -16.66
N VAL A 131 1.90 1.69 -16.94
CA VAL A 131 2.24 3.11 -16.87
C VAL A 131 1.54 3.87 -17.99
N LEU A 132 1.53 3.34 -19.22
CA LEU A 132 0.84 3.90 -20.37
C LEU A 132 -0.68 3.94 -20.16
N GLU A 133 -1.27 2.84 -19.70
CA GLU A 133 -2.69 2.77 -19.35
C GLU A 133 -3.06 3.87 -18.35
N LYS A 134 -2.28 4.01 -17.26
CA LYS A 134 -2.47 5.04 -16.26
C LYS A 134 -2.33 6.47 -16.81
N ALA A 135 -1.36 6.69 -17.69
CA ALA A 135 -1.15 7.98 -18.33
C ALA A 135 -2.30 8.35 -19.29
N MET A 136 -2.81 7.38 -20.04
CA MET A 136 -3.96 7.55 -20.94
C MET A 136 -5.28 7.73 -20.19
N GLU A 137 -5.54 6.95 -19.12
CA GLU A 137 -6.70 7.12 -18.24
C GLU A 137 -6.79 8.55 -17.68
N ASN A 138 -5.65 9.08 -17.25
CA ASN A 138 -5.55 10.45 -16.72
C ASN A 138 -5.54 11.52 -17.83
N LYS A 139 -5.64 11.12 -19.10
CA LYS A 139 -5.60 12.00 -20.29
C LYS A 139 -4.33 12.87 -20.35
N LEU A 140 -3.20 12.32 -19.89
CA LEU A 140 -1.91 13.01 -19.90
C LEU A 140 -1.16 12.81 -21.22
N VAL A 141 -1.40 11.66 -21.88
CA VAL A 141 -0.76 11.24 -23.12
C VAL A 141 -1.84 10.78 -24.10
N TYR A 142 -1.63 11.02 -25.38
CA TYR A 142 -2.44 10.49 -26.49
C TYR A 142 -1.53 9.93 -27.57
N ILE A 143 -2.09 9.11 -28.46
CA ILE A 143 -1.36 8.53 -29.60
C ILE A 143 -1.77 9.26 -30.87
N GLU A 144 -0.80 9.76 -31.61
CA GLU A 144 -0.97 10.33 -32.93
C GLU A 144 0.09 9.76 -33.89
N ASN A 145 -0.32 9.21 -35.01
CA ASN A 145 0.58 8.60 -36.03
C ASN A 145 1.51 7.53 -35.44
N ARG A 146 1.03 6.69 -34.48
CA ARG A 146 1.82 5.68 -33.76
C ARG A 146 2.92 6.25 -32.87
N ILE A 147 2.83 7.53 -32.47
CA ILE A 147 3.76 8.21 -31.59
C ILE A 147 2.99 8.67 -30.36
N PHE A 148 3.58 8.52 -29.19
CA PHE A 148 3.01 9.07 -27.95
C PHE A 148 3.31 10.58 -27.87
N LYS A 149 2.26 11.38 -27.65
CA LYS A 149 2.34 12.82 -27.47
C LYS A 149 1.74 13.26 -26.16
N LEU A 150 2.26 14.36 -25.61
CA LEU A 150 1.69 14.99 -24.42
C LEU A 150 0.43 15.78 -24.77
N SER A 151 -0.61 15.59 -23.95
CA SER A 151 -1.75 16.49 -23.95
C SER A 151 -1.42 17.80 -23.23
N ASP A 152 -2.30 18.82 -23.36
CA ASP A 152 -2.13 20.07 -22.61
C ASP A 152 -2.15 19.83 -21.09
N LYS A 153 -2.99 18.91 -20.63
CA LYS A 153 -3.01 18.44 -19.25
C LYS A 153 -1.72 17.72 -18.84
N GLY A 154 -1.09 16.98 -19.75
CA GLY A 154 0.20 16.35 -19.52
C GLY A 154 1.33 17.35 -19.36
N LYS A 155 1.31 18.44 -20.12
CA LYS A 155 2.27 19.56 -19.99
C LYS A 155 2.09 20.27 -18.64
N GLU A 156 0.86 20.57 -18.26
CA GLU A 156 0.53 21.20 -16.97
C GLU A 156 0.95 20.32 -15.77
N TYR A 157 0.86 19.01 -15.90
CA TYR A 157 1.25 18.05 -14.85
C TYR A 157 2.75 18.01 -14.59
N LEU A 158 3.59 18.52 -15.52
CA LEU A 158 5.04 18.58 -15.39
C LEU A 158 5.56 19.87 -14.76
N ILE A 159 4.74 20.92 -14.70
CA ILE A 159 5.03 22.22 -14.07
C ILE A 159 4.70 22.13 -12.57
#